data_e4cfd389639c1a2769f5ad6d448d28b1
#
_entry.id   e4cfd389639c1a2769f5ad6d448d28b1
#
_cell.length_a   1.000
_cell.length_b   1.000
_cell.length_c   1.000
_cell.angle_alpha   90.00
_cell.angle_beta   90.00
_cell.angle_gamma   90.00
#
_symmetry.space_group_name_H-M   'P 1'
#
loop_
_entity.id
_entity.type
_entity.pdbx_description
1 polymer ?
#
loop_
_entity_poly.entity_id
_entity_poly.type
_entity_poly.pdbx_seq_one_letter_code
_entity_poly.pdbx_strand_id
1 'polypeptide(L)'
;MRRMGPHILGFDADDTLWHNESVFRITEGRFAALLAEHAAPEIIAERLLETERRNLRRYGYGIKGFTLSMIETAVEITGGERPGEVTRAILGFGHEMLEHPVDCLPGVEAVLRALAPDHRMVVITKGDLFDQERKLAQSGLGELFDGVEIVSEKTAETYRDVFARHGAGAGDALMTGNSVRSDILPALAAGAWAAHVPYEVTWAHEEADAPRTHPRFTALNAISDLPALIDRWADPDGKETP
;
A
#
# COMPACT_ATOMS: atom_id res chain seq x y z
N MET A 1 14.21 21.01 -24.97
CA MET A 1 12.80 21.19 -24.58
C MET A 1 12.61 20.47 -23.24
N ARG A 2 12.05 21.11 -22.20
CA ARG A 2 11.72 20.39 -20.95
C ARG A 2 10.63 19.36 -21.29
N ARG A 3 10.85 18.08 -21.00
CA ARG A 3 9.77 17.09 -20.98
C ARG A 3 8.66 17.62 -20.05
N MET A 4 7.42 17.65 -20.50
CA MET A 4 6.29 18.18 -19.73
C MET A 4 5.67 17.17 -18.76
N GLY A 5 6.24 15.96 -18.63
CA GLY A 5 5.79 14.90 -17.75
C GLY A 5 6.45 14.93 -16.37
N PRO A 6 5.93 14.13 -15.40
CA PRO A 6 6.50 14.04 -14.07
C PRO A 6 7.91 13.43 -14.09
N HIS A 7 8.86 14.05 -13.38
CA HIS A 7 10.22 13.54 -13.24
C HIS A 7 10.41 12.67 -12.00
N ILE A 8 9.53 12.81 -11.01
CA ILE A 8 9.52 12.01 -9.78
C ILE A 8 8.36 11.05 -9.84
N LEU A 9 8.64 9.76 -9.70
CA LEU A 9 7.63 8.72 -9.65
C LEU A 9 7.60 8.11 -8.24
N GLY A 10 6.51 8.39 -7.50
CA GLY A 10 6.21 7.75 -6.23
C GLY A 10 5.42 6.47 -6.46
N PHE A 11 5.78 5.42 -5.77
CA PHE A 11 5.09 4.14 -5.79
C PHE A 11 4.68 3.74 -4.38
N ASP A 12 3.42 3.40 -4.20
CA ASP A 12 3.03 2.61 -3.05
C ASP A 12 3.63 1.21 -3.15
N ALA A 13 3.70 0.50 -2.02
CA ALA A 13 4.34 -0.81 -1.96
C ALA A 13 3.33 -1.96 -1.89
N ASP A 14 2.59 -2.05 -0.78
CA ASP A 14 1.67 -3.15 -0.49
C ASP A 14 0.48 -3.12 -1.47
N ASP A 15 0.23 -4.23 -2.16
CA ASP A 15 -0.81 -4.37 -3.19
C ASP A 15 -0.66 -3.45 -4.43
N THR A 16 0.52 -2.82 -4.55
CA THR A 16 0.95 -2.08 -5.74
C THR A 16 2.19 -2.70 -6.37
N LEU A 17 3.21 -3.04 -5.58
CA LEU A 17 4.44 -3.70 -6.03
C LEU A 17 4.43 -5.20 -5.74
N TRP A 18 3.82 -5.64 -4.64
CA TRP A 18 3.72 -7.03 -4.21
C TRP A 18 2.41 -7.31 -3.48
N HIS A 19 2.03 -8.57 -3.41
CA HIS A 19 0.85 -9.03 -2.69
C HIS A 19 1.00 -8.82 -1.18
N ASN A 20 -0.02 -8.27 -0.54
CA ASN A 20 -0.06 -8.03 0.90
C ASN A 20 -1.45 -8.37 1.50
N GLU A 21 -2.53 -7.74 1.05
CA GLU A 21 -3.87 -7.89 1.62
C GLU A 21 -4.36 -9.35 1.58
N SER A 22 -3.97 -10.11 0.57
CA SER A 22 -4.29 -11.54 0.47
C SER A 22 -3.78 -12.35 1.65
N VAL A 23 -2.60 -12.01 2.19
CA VAL A 23 -2.00 -12.68 3.37
C VAL A 23 -2.79 -12.34 4.63
N PHE A 24 -3.24 -11.09 4.77
CA PHE A 24 -4.12 -10.67 5.87
C PHE A 24 -5.45 -11.41 5.82
N ARG A 25 -6.09 -11.52 4.65
CA ARG A 25 -7.37 -12.25 4.48
C ARG A 25 -7.28 -13.73 4.84
N ILE A 26 -6.20 -14.39 4.45
CA ILE A 26 -5.96 -15.79 4.84
C ILE A 26 -5.86 -15.89 6.37
N THR A 27 -5.14 -14.96 7.00
CA THR A 27 -4.95 -14.95 8.45
C THR A 27 -6.24 -14.62 9.20
N GLU A 28 -7.06 -13.69 8.71
CA GLU A 28 -8.40 -13.40 9.24
C GLU A 28 -9.29 -14.66 9.24
N GLY A 29 -9.28 -15.43 8.15
CA GLY A 29 -10.01 -16.69 8.06
C GLY A 29 -9.54 -17.72 9.09
N ARG A 30 -8.22 -17.84 9.31
CA ARG A 30 -7.64 -18.72 10.33
C ARG A 30 -7.98 -18.25 11.75
N PHE A 31 -7.98 -16.94 11.97
CA PHE A 31 -8.38 -16.34 13.25
C PHE A 31 -9.86 -16.58 13.55
N ALA A 32 -10.75 -16.42 12.56
CA ALA A 32 -12.15 -16.75 12.70
C ALA A 32 -12.36 -18.24 13.03
N ALA A 33 -11.62 -19.14 12.36
CA ALA A 33 -11.67 -20.56 12.65
C ALA A 33 -11.16 -20.91 14.06
N LEU A 34 -10.15 -20.22 14.57
CA LEU A 34 -9.62 -20.40 15.94
C LEU A 34 -10.68 -20.09 17.01
N LEU A 35 -11.56 -19.12 16.75
CA LEU A 35 -12.58 -18.66 17.70
C LEU A 35 -13.99 -19.19 17.39
N ALA A 36 -14.14 -20.13 16.46
CA ALA A 36 -15.44 -20.61 15.97
C ALA A 36 -16.35 -21.22 17.07
N GLU A 37 -15.78 -21.71 18.19
CA GLU A 37 -16.54 -22.20 19.33
C GLU A 37 -17.19 -21.07 20.16
N HIS A 38 -16.71 -19.83 20.01
CA HIS A 38 -17.13 -18.68 20.83
C HIS A 38 -18.06 -17.71 20.09
N ALA A 39 -17.93 -17.55 18.78
CA ALA A 39 -18.74 -16.64 17.98
C ALA A 39 -18.79 -17.05 16.49
N ALA A 40 -19.80 -16.54 15.77
CA ALA A 40 -19.90 -16.71 14.32
C ALA A 40 -18.76 -15.93 13.60
N PRO A 41 -18.28 -16.42 12.45
CA PRO A 41 -17.17 -15.81 11.71
C PRO A 41 -17.39 -14.33 11.39
N GLU A 42 -18.62 -13.94 11.05
CA GLU A 42 -18.99 -12.57 10.72
C GLU A 42 -18.83 -11.62 11.93
N ILE A 43 -19.20 -12.11 13.14
CA ILE A 43 -19.06 -11.36 14.39
C ILE A 43 -17.57 -11.20 14.72
N ILE A 44 -16.77 -12.26 14.53
CA ILE A 44 -15.34 -12.21 14.78
C ILE A 44 -14.67 -11.19 13.85
N ALA A 45 -15.01 -11.22 12.55
CA ALA A 45 -14.46 -10.29 11.56
C ALA A 45 -14.86 -8.84 11.87
N GLU A 46 -16.14 -8.58 12.22
CA GLU A 46 -16.60 -7.24 12.61
C GLU A 46 -15.85 -6.71 13.84
N ARG A 47 -15.70 -7.54 14.88
CA ARG A 47 -14.98 -7.17 16.10
C ARG A 47 -13.50 -6.92 15.85
N LEU A 48 -12.87 -7.74 15.02
CA LEU A 48 -11.47 -7.53 14.64
C LEU A 48 -11.30 -6.19 13.92
N LEU A 49 -12.14 -5.89 12.93
CA LEU A 49 -12.08 -4.62 12.19
C LEU A 49 -12.29 -3.40 13.11
N GLU A 50 -13.24 -3.48 14.07
CA GLU A 50 -13.43 -2.42 15.07
C GLU A 50 -12.18 -2.23 15.95
N THR A 51 -11.56 -3.33 16.36
CA THR A 51 -10.36 -3.32 17.20
C THR A 51 -9.16 -2.75 16.43
N GLU A 52 -8.97 -3.14 15.17
CA GLU A 52 -7.94 -2.58 14.30
C GLU A 52 -8.09 -1.07 14.15
N ARG A 53 -9.30 -0.57 13.83
CA ARG A 53 -9.58 0.86 13.69
C ARG A 53 -9.24 1.64 14.97
N ARG A 54 -9.57 1.09 16.13
CA ARG A 54 -9.21 1.66 17.43
C ARG A 54 -7.69 1.69 17.66
N ASN A 55 -7.01 0.64 17.21
CA ASN A 55 -5.61 0.38 17.49
C ASN A 55 -4.64 1.04 16.49
N LEU A 56 -5.08 1.44 15.30
CA LEU A 56 -4.25 2.17 14.34
C LEU A 56 -3.55 3.39 14.96
N ARG A 57 -4.21 4.10 15.86
CA ARG A 57 -3.64 5.26 16.55
C ARG A 57 -2.60 4.90 17.62
N ARG A 58 -2.57 3.64 18.08
CA ARG A 58 -1.69 3.14 19.15
C ARG A 58 -0.52 2.35 18.62
N TYR A 59 -0.81 1.46 17.66
CA TYR A 59 0.17 0.48 17.16
C TYR A 59 0.61 0.77 15.73
N GLY A 60 -0.06 1.69 15.04
CA GLY A 60 0.19 1.95 13.62
C GLY A 60 -0.30 0.81 12.71
N TYR A 61 0.14 0.87 11.47
CA TYR A 61 -0.15 -0.12 10.43
C TYR A 61 0.80 -1.31 10.50
N GLY A 62 0.41 -2.43 9.87
CA GLY A 62 1.25 -3.60 9.66
C GLY A 62 0.98 -4.78 10.59
N ILE A 63 1.71 -5.86 10.36
CA ILE A 63 1.50 -7.18 10.97
C ILE A 63 1.53 -7.15 12.51
N LYS A 64 2.40 -6.35 13.12
CA LYS A 64 2.51 -6.25 14.58
C LYS A 64 1.23 -5.66 15.20
N GLY A 65 0.72 -4.55 14.64
CA GLY A 65 -0.53 -3.94 15.08
C GLY A 65 -1.73 -4.86 14.88
N PHE A 66 -1.77 -5.58 13.76
CA PHE A 66 -2.77 -6.59 13.44
C PHE A 66 -2.74 -7.75 14.44
N THR A 67 -1.56 -8.29 14.74
CA THR A 67 -1.39 -9.37 15.74
C THR A 67 -1.88 -8.96 17.12
N LEU A 68 -1.57 -7.75 17.56
CA LEU A 68 -2.06 -7.20 18.83
C LEU A 68 -3.59 -7.02 18.81
N SER A 69 -4.15 -6.58 17.69
CA SER A 69 -5.60 -6.44 17.53
C SER A 69 -6.32 -7.79 17.56
N MET A 70 -5.75 -8.85 16.96
CA MET A 70 -6.26 -10.20 17.09
C MET A 70 -6.25 -10.68 18.55
N ILE A 71 -5.18 -10.41 19.31
CA ILE A 71 -5.10 -10.78 20.73
C ILE A 71 -6.18 -10.06 21.54
N GLU A 72 -6.35 -8.74 21.38
CA GLU A 72 -7.38 -7.96 22.07
C GLU A 72 -8.78 -8.49 21.73
N THR A 73 -9.06 -8.71 20.44
CA THR A 73 -10.35 -9.26 19.98
C THR A 73 -10.62 -10.66 20.56
N ALA A 74 -9.59 -11.51 20.60
CA ALA A 74 -9.74 -12.84 21.17
C ALA A 74 -10.09 -12.79 22.67
N VAL A 75 -9.44 -11.91 23.44
CA VAL A 75 -9.76 -11.71 24.86
C VAL A 75 -11.19 -11.21 25.05
N GLU A 76 -11.67 -10.28 24.22
CA GLU A 76 -13.03 -9.77 24.27
C GLU A 76 -14.07 -10.87 23.96
N ILE A 77 -13.84 -11.69 22.93
CA ILE A 77 -14.77 -12.74 22.48
C ILE A 77 -14.80 -13.92 23.45
N THR A 78 -13.62 -14.36 23.95
CA THR A 78 -13.53 -15.55 24.82
C THR A 78 -13.77 -15.24 26.30
N GLY A 79 -13.91 -13.97 26.67
CA GLY A 79 -13.94 -13.55 28.07
C GLY A 79 -12.66 -13.90 28.84
N GLY A 80 -11.56 -14.13 28.12
CA GLY A 80 -10.26 -14.52 28.69
C GLY A 80 -10.13 -16.01 28.98
N GLU A 81 -11.01 -16.86 28.46
CA GLU A 81 -10.86 -18.31 28.54
C GLU A 81 -9.68 -18.82 27.68
N ARG A 82 -8.93 -19.81 28.20
CA ARG A 82 -7.75 -20.41 27.53
C ARG A 82 -6.75 -19.39 26.94
N PRO A 83 -6.39 -18.31 27.65
CA PRO A 83 -5.65 -17.21 27.07
C PRO A 83 -4.28 -17.64 26.52
N GLY A 84 -3.60 -18.58 27.14
CA GLY A 84 -2.27 -19.02 26.71
C GLY A 84 -2.26 -19.81 25.40
N GLU A 85 -3.28 -20.62 25.14
CA GLU A 85 -3.40 -21.41 23.92
C GLU A 85 -3.77 -20.53 22.72
N VAL A 86 -4.80 -19.72 22.88
CA VAL A 86 -5.27 -18.77 21.86
C VAL A 86 -4.18 -17.76 21.51
N THR A 87 -3.54 -17.15 22.52
CA THR A 87 -2.45 -16.19 22.29
C THR A 87 -1.28 -16.83 21.56
N ARG A 88 -0.90 -18.06 21.89
CA ARG A 88 0.18 -18.76 21.19
C ARG A 88 -0.14 -19.00 19.72
N ALA A 89 -1.37 -19.37 19.40
CA ALA A 89 -1.82 -19.54 18.02
C ALA A 89 -1.74 -18.22 17.24
N ILE A 90 -2.24 -17.12 17.83
CA ILE A 90 -2.22 -15.79 17.21
C ILE A 90 -0.79 -15.29 16.99
N LEU A 91 0.12 -15.48 17.93
CA LEU A 91 1.54 -15.16 17.76
C LEU A 91 2.16 -15.98 16.63
N GLY A 92 1.77 -17.27 16.50
CA GLY A 92 2.16 -18.11 15.38
C GLY A 92 1.72 -17.52 14.04
N PHE A 93 0.48 -17.05 13.93
CA PHE A 93 -0.01 -16.37 12.72
C PHE A 93 0.81 -15.12 12.38
N GLY A 94 1.09 -14.28 13.38
CA GLY A 94 1.93 -13.09 13.19
C GLY A 94 3.34 -13.43 12.71
N HIS A 95 3.97 -14.47 13.25
CA HIS A 95 5.30 -14.93 12.82
C HIS A 95 5.26 -15.43 11.37
N GLU A 96 4.28 -16.26 11.01
CA GLU A 96 4.12 -16.76 9.65
C GLU A 96 3.92 -15.62 8.64
N MET A 97 3.13 -14.59 9.00
CA MET A 97 2.97 -13.40 8.16
C MET A 97 4.31 -12.64 7.98
N LEU A 98 5.09 -12.45 9.06
CA LEU A 98 6.40 -11.79 8.99
C LEU A 98 7.43 -12.59 8.19
N GLU A 99 7.31 -13.91 8.14
CA GLU A 99 8.19 -14.80 7.39
C GLU A 99 7.68 -15.10 5.97
N HIS A 100 6.47 -14.61 5.64
CA HIS A 100 5.89 -14.85 4.32
C HIS A 100 6.77 -14.29 3.20
N PRO A 101 7.07 -15.06 2.15
CA PRO A 101 7.82 -14.57 1.00
C PRO A 101 7.12 -13.38 0.34
N VAL A 102 7.91 -12.43 -0.17
CA VAL A 102 7.39 -11.30 -0.94
C VAL A 102 7.20 -11.74 -2.39
N ASP A 103 5.95 -11.76 -2.83
CA ASP A 103 5.57 -12.11 -4.19
C ASP A 103 5.19 -10.83 -4.97
N CYS A 104 6.05 -10.44 -5.91
CA CYS A 104 5.84 -9.24 -6.71
C CYS A 104 4.64 -9.39 -7.65
N LEU A 105 3.88 -8.31 -7.83
CA LEU A 105 2.76 -8.28 -8.77
C LEU A 105 3.26 -8.40 -10.23
N PRO A 106 2.45 -9.01 -11.11
CA PRO A 106 2.82 -9.19 -12.51
C PRO A 106 3.20 -7.88 -13.21
N GLY A 107 4.33 -7.88 -13.91
CA GLY A 107 4.80 -6.75 -14.71
C GLY A 107 5.51 -5.64 -13.93
N VAL A 108 5.49 -5.63 -12.60
CA VAL A 108 6.10 -4.58 -11.76
C VAL A 108 7.58 -4.39 -12.08
N GLU A 109 8.39 -5.44 -12.02
CA GLU A 109 9.84 -5.33 -12.28
C GLU A 109 10.14 -4.77 -13.67
N ALA A 110 9.41 -5.23 -14.68
CA ALA A 110 9.61 -4.77 -16.07
C ALA A 110 9.28 -3.28 -16.22
N VAL A 111 8.21 -2.80 -15.59
CA VAL A 111 7.80 -1.39 -15.59
C VAL A 111 8.84 -0.54 -14.88
N LEU A 112 9.27 -0.93 -13.68
CA LEU A 112 10.28 -0.17 -12.93
C LEU A 112 11.60 -0.08 -13.68
N ARG A 113 12.08 -1.19 -14.27
CA ARG A 113 13.30 -1.18 -15.09
C ARG A 113 13.18 -0.30 -16.33
N ALA A 114 12.00 -0.21 -16.94
CA ALA A 114 11.77 0.67 -18.08
C ALA A 114 11.77 2.16 -17.72
N LEU A 115 11.32 2.51 -16.50
CA LEU A 115 11.20 3.89 -16.05
C LEU A 115 12.46 4.43 -15.34
N ALA A 116 13.24 3.57 -14.70
CA ALA A 116 14.42 3.94 -13.92
C ALA A 116 15.46 4.82 -14.66
N PRO A 117 15.74 4.63 -15.97
CA PRO A 117 16.76 5.45 -16.66
C PRO A 117 16.40 6.93 -16.79
N ASP A 118 15.11 7.26 -16.84
CA ASP A 118 14.61 8.60 -17.16
C ASP A 118 13.93 9.31 -15.99
N HIS A 119 13.65 8.60 -14.90
CA HIS A 119 12.86 9.11 -13.78
C HIS A 119 13.53 8.81 -12.44
N ARG A 120 13.33 9.72 -11.49
CA ARG A 120 13.65 9.47 -10.08
C ARG A 120 12.50 8.72 -9.44
N MET A 121 12.75 7.52 -8.91
CA MET A 121 11.74 6.65 -8.35
C MET A 121 11.85 6.56 -6.82
N VAL A 122 10.71 6.67 -6.14
CA VAL A 122 10.63 6.67 -4.67
C VAL A 122 9.50 5.74 -4.21
N VAL A 123 9.80 4.80 -3.33
CA VAL A 123 8.76 4.06 -2.60
C VAL A 123 8.18 4.95 -1.52
N ILE A 124 6.85 5.07 -1.45
CA ILE A 124 6.14 5.82 -0.42
C ILE A 124 5.07 4.91 0.18
N THR A 125 5.34 4.35 1.34
CA THR A 125 4.51 3.32 1.96
C THR A 125 4.20 3.63 3.42
N LYS A 126 3.10 3.07 3.92
CA LYS A 126 2.76 3.02 5.35
C LYS A 126 3.16 1.66 5.91
N GLY A 127 3.36 1.59 7.21
CA GLY A 127 3.59 0.30 7.88
C GLY A 127 4.70 0.35 8.92
N ASP A 128 5.04 -0.83 9.41
CA ASP A 128 6.18 -0.99 10.31
C ASP A 128 7.49 -0.86 9.54
N LEU A 129 8.38 0.01 10.01
CA LEU A 129 9.66 0.31 9.36
C LEU A 129 10.44 -0.96 9.03
N PHE A 130 10.63 -1.81 10.01
CA PHE A 130 11.43 -3.03 9.85
C PHE A 130 10.82 -4.01 8.85
N ASP A 131 9.48 -4.13 8.85
CA ASP A 131 8.78 -5.01 7.92
C ASP A 131 8.83 -4.49 6.48
N GLN A 132 8.64 -3.21 6.27
CA GLN A 132 8.70 -2.61 4.93
C GLN A 132 10.10 -2.64 4.34
N GLU A 133 11.15 -2.38 5.15
CA GLU A 133 12.55 -2.54 4.72
C GLU A 133 12.85 -4.00 4.34
N ARG A 134 12.39 -4.98 5.14
CA ARG A 134 12.53 -6.40 4.85
C ARG A 134 11.84 -6.78 3.54
N LYS A 135 10.58 -6.37 3.35
CA LYS A 135 9.81 -6.65 2.13
C LYS A 135 10.52 -6.08 0.90
N LEU A 136 10.97 -4.83 0.95
CA LEU A 136 11.68 -4.21 -0.16
C LEU A 136 12.99 -4.95 -0.48
N ALA A 137 13.75 -5.36 0.54
CA ALA A 137 14.97 -6.14 0.34
C ALA A 137 14.67 -7.52 -0.30
N GLN A 138 13.63 -8.22 0.16
CA GLN A 138 13.24 -9.53 -0.35
C GLN A 138 12.64 -9.48 -1.77
N SER A 139 11.97 -8.38 -2.13
CA SER A 139 11.39 -8.21 -3.47
C SER A 139 12.44 -8.14 -4.58
N GLY A 140 13.70 -7.82 -4.25
CA GLY A 140 14.76 -7.56 -5.23
C GLY A 140 14.60 -6.25 -6.01
N LEU A 141 13.60 -5.43 -5.66
CA LEU A 141 13.30 -4.16 -6.37
C LEU A 141 14.07 -2.96 -5.79
N GLY A 142 14.71 -3.10 -4.63
CA GLY A 142 15.29 -2.00 -3.88
C GLY A 142 16.30 -1.15 -4.67
N GLU A 143 17.11 -1.78 -5.53
CA GLU A 143 18.11 -1.09 -6.36
C GLU A 143 17.52 -0.22 -7.49
N LEU A 144 16.21 -0.38 -7.78
CA LEU A 144 15.52 0.40 -8.79
C LEU A 144 14.98 1.73 -8.24
N PHE A 145 15.01 1.92 -6.93
CA PHE A 145 14.50 3.12 -6.27
C PHE A 145 15.62 4.03 -5.76
N ASP A 146 15.48 5.32 -5.98
CA ASP A 146 16.38 6.36 -5.48
C ASP A 146 16.12 6.73 -4.01
N GLY A 147 14.98 6.31 -3.49
CA GLY A 147 14.59 6.58 -2.12
C GLY A 147 13.43 5.73 -1.62
N VAL A 148 13.36 5.62 -0.29
CA VAL A 148 12.29 4.88 0.41
C VAL A 148 11.79 5.75 1.55
N GLU A 149 10.49 6.03 1.56
CA GLU A 149 9.81 6.82 2.56
C GLU A 149 8.72 5.97 3.23
N ILE A 150 9.01 5.53 4.44
CA ILE A 150 8.05 4.81 5.27
C ILE A 150 7.41 5.83 6.20
N VAL A 151 6.13 6.10 5.98
CA VAL A 151 5.42 7.21 6.62
C VAL A 151 4.30 6.70 7.54
N SER A 152 3.99 7.46 8.59
CA SER A 152 2.90 7.13 9.51
C SER A 152 1.53 7.27 8.84
N GLU A 153 1.37 8.32 8.02
CA GLU A 153 0.15 8.58 7.25
C GLU A 153 0.48 9.24 5.91
N LYS A 154 -0.29 8.88 4.88
CA LYS A 154 -0.22 9.46 3.54
C LYS A 154 -1.18 10.64 3.44
N THR A 155 -0.73 11.81 3.86
CA THR A 155 -1.49 13.08 3.78
C THR A 155 -0.96 13.96 2.64
N ALA A 156 -1.72 15.01 2.28
CA ALA A 156 -1.24 15.98 1.30
C ALA A 156 0.05 16.69 1.75
N GLU A 157 0.25 16.88 3.06
CA GLU A 157 1.48 17.43 3.61
C GLU A 157 2.63 16.45 3.45
N THR A 158 2.42 15.18 3.82
CA THR A 158 3.40 14.10 3.63
C THR A 158 3.89 14.05 2.17
N TYR A 159 2.98 14.06 1.20
CA TYR A 159 3.36 14.02 -0.22
C TYR A 159 4.11 15.27 -0.67
N ARG A 160 3.73 16.47 -0.20
CA ARG A 160 4.48 17.70 -0.49
C ARG A 160 5.92 17.61 0.02
N ASP A 161 6.09 17.14 1.25
CA ASP A 161 7.41 17.03 1.89
C ASP A 161 8.28 15.96 1.23
N VAL A 162 7.71 14.78 0.95
CA VAL A 162 8.41 13.70 0.26
C VAL A 162 8.88 14.16 -1.12
N PHE A 163 7.97 14.68 -1.95
CA PHE A 163 8.34 15.10 -3.29
C PHE A 163 9.28 16.32 -3.32
N ALA A 164 9.23 17.18 -2.32
CA ALA A 164 10.22 18.26 -2.18
C ALA A 164 11.62 17.76 -1.80
N ARG A 165 11.71 16.69 -0.98
CA ARG A 165 13.01 16.05 -0.66
C ARG A 165 13.64 15.35 -1.85
N HIS A 166 12.81 14.77 -2.72
CA HIS A 166 13.29 13.96 -3.84
C HIS A 166 13.37 14.69 -5.18
N GLY A 167 12.97 15.97 -5.26
CA GLY A 167 13.07 16.72 -6.51
C GLY A 167 12.42 18.11 -6.48
N ALA A 168 11.74 18.49 -7.57
CA ALA A 168 11.16 19.83 -7.73
C ALA A 168 9.80 20.02 -7.02
N GLY A 169 9.34 19.02 -6.26
CA GLY A 169 8.10 19.07 -5.50
C GLY A 169 6.92 18.39 -6.20
N ALA A 170 5.75 18.43 -5.54
CA ALA A 170 4.58 17.67 -5.96
C ALA A 170 4.07 17.98 -7.37
N GLY A 171 4.23 19.22 -7.84
CA GLY A 171 3.80 19.61 -9.19
C GLY A 171 4.51 18.88 -10.34
N ASP A 172 5.68 18.31 -10.06
CA ASP A 172 6.54 17.54 -10.97
C ASP A 172 6.60 16.06 -10.61
N ALA A 173 5.63 15.59 -9.85
CA ALA A 173 5.58 14.22 -9.31
C ALA A 173 4.30 13.49 -9.70
N LEU A 174 4.42 12.17 -9.82
CA LEU A 174 3.32 11.23 -9.99
C LEU A 174 3.31 10.26 -8.80
N MET A 175 2.17 10.03 -8.19
CA MET A 175 1.95 8.92 -7.27
C MET A 175 1.20 7.80 -7.95
N THR A 176 1.72 6.59 -7.86
CA THR A 176 1.11 5.35 -8.36
C THR A 176 0.80 4.44 -7.18
N GLY A 177 -0.45 4.01 -7.05
CA GLY A 177 -0.85 3.13 -5.95
C GLY A 177 -2.25 2.56 -6.11
N ASN A 178 -2.60 1.59 -5.26
CA ASN A 178 -3.88 0.88 -5.28
C ASN A 178 -4.95 1.53 -4.40
N SER A 179 -4.57 2.35 -3.43
CA SER A 179 -5.52 2.99 -2.52
C SER A 179 -5.95 4.36 -3.01
N VAL A 180 -7.24 4.50 -3.35
CA VAL A 180 -7.79 5.82 -3.68
C VAL A 180 -7.67 6.78 -2.49
N ARG A 181 -7.89 6.29 -1.27
CA ARG A 181 -7.87 7.08 -0.04
C ARG A 181 -6.47 7.54 0.34
N SER A 182 -5.49 6.65 0.29
CA SER A 182 -4.13 6.90 0.79
C SER A 182 -3.17 7.38 -0.29
N ASP A 183 -3.31 6.90 -1.54
CA ASP A 183 -2.36 7.23 -2.60
C ASP A 183 -2.88 8.35 -3.50
N ILE A 184 -4.14 8.27 -3.88
CA ILE A 184 -4.66 9.12 -4.95
C ILE A 184 -5.12 10.48 -4.42
N LEU A 185 -6.09 10.49 -3.53
CA LEU A 185 -6.69 11.75 -3.04
C LEU A 185 -5.66 12.68 -2.39
N PRO A 186 -4.78 12.21 -1.48
CA PRO A 186 -3.81 13.11 -0.86
C PRO A 186 -2.69 13.55 -1.81
N ALA A 187 -2.27 12.72 -2.78
CA ALA A 187 -1.29 13.13 -3.79
C ALA A 187 -1.86 14.22 -4.70
N LEU A 188 -3.10 14.09 -5.16
CA LEU A 188 -3.79 15.13 -5.91
C LEU A 188 -3.94 16.42 -5.09
N ALA A 189 -4.31 16.32 -3.81
CA ALA A 189 -4.40 17.46 -2.90
C ALA A 189 -3.04 18.13 -2.62
N ALA A 190 -1.93 17.39 -2.76
CA ALA A 190 -0.58 17.94 -2.74
C ALA A 190 -0.21 18.67 -4.04
N GLY A 191 -0.97 18.48 -5.12
CA GLY A 191 -0.69 19.01 -6.46
C GLY A 191 0.05 18.05 -7.39
N ALA A 192 0.23 16.80 -7.00
CA ALA A 192 0.85 15.78 -7.84
C ALA A 192 -0.13 15.22 -8.90
N TRP A 193 0.40 14.46 -9.83
CA TRP A 193 -0.35 13.55 -10.67
C TRP A 193 -0.62 12.27 -9.87
N ALA A 194 -1.69 11.54 -10.23
CA ALA A 194 -2.01 10.29 -9.56
C ALA A 194 -2.50 9.24 -10.56
N ALA A 195 -1.91 8.05 -10.50
CA ALA A 195 -2.29 6.86 -11.27
C ALA A 195 -2.79 5.78 -10.31
N HIS A 196 -4.05 5.41 -10.43
CA HIS A 196 -4.65 4.34 -9.63
C HIS A 196 -4.49 3.01 -10.36
N VAL A 197 -3.82 2.07 -9.73
CA VAL A 197 -3.69 0.68 -10.19
C VAL A 197 -4.58 -0.18 -9.29
N PRO A 198 -5.72 -0.72 -9.79
CA PRO A 198 -6.63 -1.46 -8.94
C PRO A 198 -6.01 -2.78 -8.48
N TYR A 199 -6.26 -3.15 -7.24
CA TYR A 199 -5.96 -4.47 -6.69
C TYR A 199 -7.26 -5.21 -6.41
N GLU A 200 -7.26 -6.54 -6.53
CA GLU A 200 -8.48 -7.36 -6.43
C GLU A 200 -9.15 -7.28 -5.06
N VAL A 201 -8.35 -7.13 -4.01
CA VAL A 201 -8.82 -7.06 -2.62
C VAL A 201 -8.45 -5.71 -2.04
N THR A 202 -9.46 -4.96 -1.62
CA THR A 202 -9.24 -3.67 -0.95
C THR A 202 -9.58 -3.81 0.53
N TRP A 203 -8.67 -3.37 1.39
CA TRP A 203 -8.97 -3.26 2.81
C TRP A 203 -10.08 -2.23 3.03
N ALA A 204 -11.12 -2.60 3.81
CA ALA A 204 -12.30 -1.75 4.02
C ALA A 204 -11.98 -0.34 4.59
N HIS A 205 -10.79 -0.19 5.17
CA HIS A 205 -10.31 1.10 5.67
C HIS A 205 -9.76 2.03 4.57
N GLU A 206 -9.40 1.47 3.41
CA GLU A 206 -8.82 2.19 2.27
C GLU A 206 -9.85 2.51 1.16
N GLU A 207 -11.12 2.15 1.35
CA GLU A 207 -12.17 2.44 0.39
C GLU A 207 -12.47 3.94 0.31
N ALA A 208 -12.54 4.46 -0.92
CA ALA A 208 -12.95 5.82 -1.25
C ALA A 208 -13.38 5.90 -2.73
N ASP A 209 -14.19 6.92 -3.05
CA ASP A 209 -14.59 7.19 -4.42
C ASP A 209 -13.44 7.77 -5.26
N ALA A 210 -13.18 7.18 -6.41
CA ALA A 210 -12.15 7.66 -7.31
C ALA A 210 -12.53 9.02 -7.94
N PRO A 211 -11.61 10.00 -7.98
CA PRO A 211 -11.86 11.36 -8.49
C PRO A 211 -11.79 11.40 -10.03
N ARG A 212 -12.67 10.68 -10.71
CA ARG A 212 -12.65 10.43 -12.18
C ARG A 212 -12.63 11.68 -13.06
N THR A 213 -13.05 12.83 -12.54
CA THR A 213 -13.09 14.11 -13.28
C THR A 213 -11.86 14.99 -13.02
N HIS A 214 -10.94 14.55 -12.15
CA HIS A 214 -9.76 15.36 -11.84
C HIS A 214 -8.74 15.31 -12.99
N PRO A 215 -8.22 16.45 -13.50
CA PRO A 215 -7.40 16.49 -14.72
C PRO A 215 -6.03 15.80 -14.57
N ARG A 216 -5.56 15.58 -13.34
CA ARG A 216 -4.28 14.90 -13.03
C ARG A 216 -4.49 13.48 -12.51
N PHE A 217 -5.69 12.92 -12.66
CA PHE A 217 -6.01 11.55 -12.24
C PHE A 217 -6.17 10.65 -13.45
N THR A 218 -5.61 9.44 -13.36
CA THR A 218 -5.88 8.35 -14.32
C THR A 218 -6.06 7.03 -13.57
N ALA A 219 -7.11 6.29 -13.90
CA ALA A 219 -7.24 4.89 -13.52
C ALA A 219 -6.59 4.03 -14.61
N LEU A 220 -5.71 3.14 -14.21
CA LEU A 220 -5.07 2.14 -15.06
C LEU A 220 -5.79 0.80 -14.92
N ASN A 221 -5.63 -0.10 -15.88
CA ASN A 221 -6.08 -1.49 -15.72
C ASN A 221 -5.02 -2.34 -15.01
N ALA A 222 -3.74 -2.04 -15.26
CA ALA A 222 -2.59 -2.69 -14.65
C ALA A 222 -1.40 -1.73 -14.61
N ILE A 223 -0.40 -2.04 -13.80
CA ILE A 223 0.82 -1.24 -13.71
C ILE A 223 1.59 -1.16 -15.04
N SER A 224 1.43 -2.16 -15.90
CA SER A 224 2.01 -2.19 -17.25
C SER A 224 1.56 -1.05 -18.17
N ASP A 225 0.43 -0.38 -17.84
CA ASP A 225 -0.07 0.76 -18.59
C ASP A 225 0.63 2.08 -18.22
N LEU A 226 1.41 2.07 -17.14
CA LEU A 226 2.03 3.28 -16.57
C LEU A 226 3.05 3.96 -17.52
N PRO A 227 3.97 3.25 -18.21
CA PRO A 227 4.90 3.91 -19.12
C PRO A 227 4.18 4.67 -20.24
N ALA A 228 3.19 4.05 -20.87
CA ALA A 228 2.40 4.71 -21.91
C ALA A 228 1.59 5.92 -21.39
N LEU A 229 1.17 5.92 -20.14
CA LEU A 229 0.53 7.09 -19.51
C LEU A 229 1.53 8.23 -19.35
N ILE A 230 2.74 7.95 -18.86
CA ILE A 230 3.80 8.95 -18.66
C ILE A 230 4.21 9.58 -20.00
N ASP A 231 4.36 8.76 -21.05
CA ASP A 231 4.68 9.25 -22.38
C ASP A 231 3.62 10.20 -22.93
N ARG A 232 2.33 9.90 -22.74
CA ARG A 232 1.21 10.79 -23.14
C ARG A 232 1.24 12.13 -22.40
N TRP A 233 1.65 12.14 -21.13
CA TRP A 233 1.78 13.39 -20.38
C TRP A 233 3.04 14.19 -20.76
N ALA A 234 4.07 13.51 -21.23
CA ALA A 234 5.27 14.15 -21.75
C ALA A 234 5.08 14.80 -23.13
N ASP A 235 4.17 14.26 -23.94
CA ASP A 235 3.80 14.80 -25.26
C ASP A 235 2.27 14.88 -25.45
N PRO A 236 1.62 15.90 -24.83
CA PRO A 236 0.16 16.06 -24.89
C PRO A 236 -0.36 16.41 -26.31
N ASP A 237 0.49 16.86 -27.22
CA ASP A 237 0.11 17.25 -28.58
C ASP A 237 0.30 16.12 -29.62
N GLY A 238 0.85 14.97 -29.18
CA GLY A 238 0.91 13.71 -29.93
C GLY A 238 1.24 13.84 -31.42
N LYS A 239 2.29 14.61 -31.77
CA LYS A 239 2.81 14.57 -33.14
C LYS A 239 3.62 13.30 -33.28
N GLU A 240 3.00 12.27 -33.83
CA GLU A 240 3.73 11.15 -34.42
C GLU A 240 4.94 11.71 -35.18
N THR A 241 6.12 11.43 -34.65
CA THR A 241 7.35 11.69 -35.41
C THR A 241 7.43 10.60 -36.48
N PRO A 242 7.55 10.96 -37.77
CA PRO A 242 7.52 10.02 -38.89
C PRO A 242 8.67 9.02 -38.88
#